data_85f645f0aca52e916435bd0d7f013830
#
_entry.id   85f645f0aca52e916435bd0d7f013830
#
_cell.length_a   1.000
_cell.length_b   1.000
_cell.length_c   1.000
_cell.angle_alpha   90.00
_cell.angle_beta   90.00
_cell.angle_gamma   90.00
#
_symmetry.space_group_name_H-M   'P 1'
#
loop_
_entity.id
_entity.type
_entity.pdbx_description
1 polymer ?
#
loop_
_entity_poly.entity_id
_entity_poly.type
_entity_poly.pdbx_seq_one_letter_code
_entity_poly.pdbx_strand_id
1 'polypeptide(L)'
;MADRSAVDTIRGYFYQFDLTILSILKLKSLDESVEIECIEDIDIRTATDVTATQCKYYAKTEYNHSVIKDAIKHMLSHFKETLVGTKQKMLYSIYGHYAYGQEKLDIEIDINFLKKHFLTYTKEKVTYHHHQDLQLTDADLEEFLNRLTINIRAVDFDTQFREVIDVLKSIFNIKSFSAEYFYYNNSLAVIRELSIEATQTNRSITKGDFLKKINTSSILFNEWFVEKKGKKTHFSALRNEYFSEVNISPFERFFLVELDTASYVRYELKHLLFEISRKWSKLSKREPSPFCPYIYVQGVPDSELLALKNELSIEGFKIIDGHDFHGAEFNCQSIMLKATHGNGIQLKVLNTLQNVINTIDTITKTRRIYQFHIGPSFFEYDKPAVQHVKIQIEQLSDIKSII
;
A
#
# COMPACT_ATOMS: atom_id res chain seq x y z
N MET A 1 -23.00 18.81 37.72
CA MET A 1 -21.84 18.15 37.07
C MET A 1 -22.20 18.02 35.61
N ALA A 2 -21.47 18.67 34.71
CA ALA A 2 -21.68 18.47 33.28
C ALA A 2 -21.34 17.00 32.99
N ASP A 3 -22.30 16.29 32.45
CA ASP A 3 -22.10 14.91 31.94
C ASP A 3 -21.11 15.00 30.78
N ARG A 4 -19.82 14.74 31.08
CA ARG A 4 -18.78 14.61 30.07
C ARG A 4 -18.95 13.23 29.43
N SER A 5 -19.92 13.12 28.54
CA SER A 5 -20.12 11.94 27.75
C SER A 5 -18.85 11.65 26.94
N ALA A 6 -18.27 10.48 27.06
CA ALA A 6 -17.17 10.00 26.23
C ALA A 6 -17.50 10.04 24.73
N VAL A 7 -18.77 10.12 24.39
CA VAL A 7 -19.28 10.18 22.99
C VAL A 7 -18.67 11.33 22.18
N ASP A 8 -18.58 12.52 22.73
CA ASP A 8 -18.04 13.67 21.97
C ASP A 8 -16.53 13.51 21.72
N THR A 9 -15.80 12.95 22.67
CA THR A 9 -14.38 12.59 22.50
C THR A 9 -14.19 11.50 21.44
N ILE A 10 -14.99 10.46 21.50
CA ILE A 10 -14.95 9.34 20.53
C ILE A 10 -15.27 9.88 19.11
N ARG A 11 -16.30 10.71 18.97
CA ARG A 11 -16.61 11.37 17.69
C ARG A 11 -15.44 12.20 17.17
N GLY A 12 -14.73 12.92 18.05
CA GLY A 12 -13.53 13.67 17.67
C GLY A 12 -12.44 12.79 17.06
N TYR A 13 -12.16 11.63 17.67
CA TYR A 13 -11.20 10.69 17.10
C TYR A 13 -11.64 10.09 15.76
N PHE A 14 -12.89 9.68 15.63
CA PHE A 14 -13.38 9.19 14.34
C PHE A 14 -13.37 10.27 13.26
N TYR A 15 -13.69 11.51 13.61
CA TYR A 15 -13.61 12.64 12.68
C TYR A 15 -12.18 12.86 12.19
N GLN A 16 -11.20 12.73 13.07
CA GLN A 16 -9.77 12.80 12.74
C GLN A 16 -9.35 11.63 11.86
N PHE A 17 -9.78 10.40 12.16
CA PHE A 17 -9.49 9.22 11.34
C PHE A 17 -10.10 9.33 9.94
N ASP A 18 -11.34 9.79 9.83
CA ASP A 18 -11.99 10.03 8.54
C ASP A 18 -11.25 11.08 7.71
N LEU A 19 -10.80 12.17 8.35
CA LEU A 19 -9.98 13.17 7.68
C LEU A 19 -8.64 12.60 7.22
N THR A 20 -8.01 11.75 8.02
CA THR A 20 -6.77 11.06 7.66
C THR A 20 -6.97 10.16 6.44
N ILE A 21 -8.00 9.31 6.46
CA ILE A 21 -8.36 8.43 5.34
C ILE A 21 -8.62 9.27 4.08
N LEU A 22 -9.43 10.33 4.21
CA LEU A 22 -9.76 11.20 3.10
C LEU A 22 -8.53 11.91 2.52
N SER A 23 -7.60 12.33 3.38
CA SER A 23 -6.33 12.93 2.98
C SER A 23 -5.48 11.96 2.16
N ILE A 24 -5.34 10.69 2.60
CA ILE A 24 -4.63 9.66 1.85
C ILE A 24 -5.29 9.39 0.50
N LEU A 25 -6.62 9.20 0.49
CA LEU A 25 -7.37 8.89 -0.73
C LEU A 25 -7.31 10.02 -1.77
N LYS A 26 -7.23 11.29 -1.33
CA LYS A 26 -7.15 12.48 -2.19
C LYS A 26 -5.73 12.83 -2.66
N LEU A 27 -4.67 12.16 -2.19
CA LEU A 27 -3.32 12.33 -2.72
C LEU A 27 -3.32 12.11 -4.25
N LYS A 28 -2.49 12.86 -4.97
CA LYS A 28 -2.47 12.84 -6.45
C LYS A 28 -1.64 11.68 -6.99
N SER A 29 -0.52 11.36 -6.34
CA SER A 29 0.39 10.28 -6.73
C SER A 29 0.32 9.12 -5.74
N LEU A 30 0.61 7.91 -6.21
CA LEU A 30 0.72 6.71 -5.37
C LEU A 30 1.92 6.77 -4.41
N ASP A 31 2.93 7.56 -4.73
CA ASP A 31 4.16 7.71 -3.94
C ASP A 31 4.05 8.81 -2.87
N GLU A 32 3.04 9.69 -2.96
CA GLU A 32 2.77 10.66 -1.91
C GLU A 32 2.29 9.96 -0.64
N SER A 33 2.61 10.52 0.53
CA SER A 33 2.36 9.87 1.82
C SER A 33 1.68 10.79 2.83
N VAL A 34 1.08 10.17 3.83
CA VAL A 34 0.56 10.81 5.03
C VAL A 34 1.27 10.21 6.23
N GLU A 35 1.62 11.06 7.18
CA GLU A 35 2.17 10.73 8.50
C GLU A 35 1.14 11.10 9.56
N ILE A 36 0.96 10.26 10.57
CA ILE A 36 -0.08 10.41 11.61
C ILE A 36 0.57 10.78 12.93
N GLU A 37 -0.01 11.75 13.66
CA GLU A 37 0.45 12.14 15.00
C GLU A 37 1.95 12.48 15.05
N CYS A 38 2.44 13.30 14.12
CA CYS A 38 3.85 13.67 14.04
C CYS A 38 4.09 15.10 14.51
N ILE A 39 3.84 16.10 13.66
CA ILE A 39 3.97 17.52 14.02
C ILE A 39 2.63 18.03 14.50
N GLU A 40 1.57 17.68 13.79
CA GLU A 40 0.18 17.86 14.17
C GLU A 40 -0.56 16.52 14.01
N ASP A 41 -1.89 16.52 14.02
CA ASP A 41 -2.68 15.28 13.92
C ASP A 41 -2.43 14.54 12.61
N ILE A 42 -2.21 15.28 11.51
CA ILE A 42 -2.01 14.70 10.17
C ILE A 42 -0.96 15.52 9.42
N ASP A 43 0.15 14.89 9.02
CA ASP A 43 1.15 15.50 8.16
C ASP A 43 1.09 14.89 6.76
N ILE A 44 0.79 15.72 5.77
CA ILE A 44 0.66 15.32 4.37
C ILE A 44 1.96 15.65 3.64
N ARG A 45 2.60 14.66 3.03
CA ARG A 45 3.82 14.81 2.23
C ARG A 45 3.52 14.59 0.74
N THR A 46 3.66 15.64 -0.04
CA THR A 46 3.58 15.60 -1.50
C THR A 46 4.97 15.73 -2.11
N ALA A 47 5.06 15.67 -3.44
CA ALA A 47 6.33 15.86 -4.16
C ALA A 47 6.97 17.24 -3.93
N THR A 48 6.18 18.27 -3.60
CA THR A 48 6.62 19.68 -3.49
C THR A 48 6.58 20.22 -2.08
N ASP A 49 5.63 19.78 -1.27
CA ASP A 49 5.31 20.41 0.01
C ASP A 49 5.01 19.38 1.11
N VAL A 50 5.22 19.82 2.35
CA VAL A 50 4.74 19.14 3.55
C VAL A 50 3.71 20.05 4.23
N THR A 51 2.54 19.51 4.57
CA THR A 51 1.47 20.24 5.27
C THR A 51 1.14 19.55 6.58
N ALA A 52 1.32 20.24 7.69
CA ALA A 52 0.87 19.78 9.02
C ALA A 52 -0.54 20.28 9.31
N THR A 53 -1.47 19.39 9.57
CA THR A 53 -2.89 19.70 9.78
C THR A 53 -3.35 19.32 11.18
N GLN A 54 -3.79 20.30 11.97
CA GLN A 54 -4.49 20.08 13.23
C GLN A 54 -5.99 19.94 12.96
N CYS A 55 -6.57 18.84 13.40
CA CYS A 55 -8.01 18.55 13.28
C CYS A 55 -8.76 18.88 14.58
N LYS A 56 -9.90 19.53 14.48
CA LYS A 56 -10.77 19.87 15.63
C LYS A 56 -12.22 19.58 15.31
N TYR A 57 -12.92 18.87 16.18
CA TYR A 57 -14.35 18.59 16.06
C TYR A 57 -15.13 19.00 17.31
N TYR A 58 -15.96 20.03 17.19
CA TYR A 58 -16.72 20.61 18.29
C TYR A 58 -18.19 20.86 17.88
N ALA A 59 -18.93 19.79 17.63
CA ALA A 59 -20.31 19.82 17.13
C ALA A 59 -21.30 20.55 18.05
N LYS A 60 -20.99 20.74 19.33
CA LYS A 60 -21.85 21.35 20.34
C LYS A 60 -21.30 22.67 20.91
N THR A 61 -20.10 23.05 20.47
CA THR A 61 -19.37 24.16 21.06
C THR A 61 -19.25 25.31 20.06
N GLU A 62 -19.43 26.50 20.56
CA GLU A 62 -19.16 27.73 19.82
C GLU A 62 -17.67 27.88 19.55
N TYR A 63 -17.33 28.32 18.34
CA TYR A 63 -15.97 28.72 18.03
C TYR A 63 -15.59 29.96 18.84
N ASN A 64 -14.42 29.91 19.41
CA ASN A 64 -13.69 31.07 19.91
C ASN A 64 -12.19 30.88 19.66
N HIS A 65 -11.45 31.99 19.62
CA HIS A 65 -10.04 31.97 19.26
C HIS A 65 -9.16 31.11 20.20
N SER A 66 -9.58 30.92 21.45
CA SER A 66 -8.82 30.15 22.44
C SER A 66 -8.72 28.67 22.09
N VAL A 67 -9.67 28.12 21.31
CA VAL A 67 -9.74 26.71 20.98
C VAL A 67 -8.61 26.28 20.04
N ILE A 68 -8.18 27.17 19.14
CA ILE A 68 -7.10 26.91 18.16
C ILE A 68 -5.79 27.61 18.54
N LYS A 69 -5.80 28.41 19.60
CA LYS A 69 -4.67 29.26 20.01
C LYS A 69 -3.41 28.44 20.30
N ASP A 70 -3.53 27.34 21.01
CA ASP A 70 -2.37 26.51 21.38
C ASP A 70 -1.80 25.80 20.17
N ALA A 71 -2.63 25.34 19.23
CA ALA A 71 -2.17 24.79 17.96
C ALA A 71 -1.38 25.85 17.15
N ILE A 72 -1.91 27.07 17.02
CA ILE A 72 -1.22 28.16 16.30
C ILE A 72 0.14 28.48 16.96
N LYS A 73 0.21 28.52 18.30
CA LYS A 73 1.48 28.72 19.01
C LYS A 73 2.48 27.59 18.76
N HIS A 74 2.00 26.36 18.74
CA HIS A 74 2.85 25.20 18.45
C HIS A 74 3.38 25.25 17.01
N MET A 75 2.52 25.52 16.02
CA MET A 75 2.92 25.72 14.63
C MET A 75 3.92 26.86 14.47
N LEU A 76 3.74 27.99 15.19
CA LEU A 76 4.67 29.12 15.16
C LEU A 76 6.02 28.77 15.76
N SER A 77 6.05 27.99 16.85
CA SER A 77 7.30 27.49 17.43
C SER A 77 8.04 26.58 16.46
N HIS A 78 7.34 25.67 15.79
CA HIS A 78 7.92 24.85 14.72
C HIS A 78 8.43 25.71 13.56
N PHE A 79 7.65 26.72 13.12
CA PHE A 79 8.09 27.65 12.09
C PHE A 79 9.40 28.35 12.45
N LYS A 80 9.57 28.78 13.73
CA LYS A 80 10.84 29.35 14.19
C LYS A 80 12.01 28.39 13.99
N GLU A 81 11.83 27.10 14.27
CA GLU A 81 12.86 26.08 14.04
C GLU A 81 13.21 25.93 12.53
N THR A 82 12.24 26.16 11.64
CA THR A 82 12.51 26.17 10.19
C THR A 82 13.33 27.38 9.74
N LEU A 83 13.14 28.54 10.36
CA LEU A 83 13.95 29.74 10.07
C LEU A 83 15.42 29.57 10.48
N VAL A 84 15.65 28.85 11.57
CA VAL A 84 17.01 28.53 12.05
C VAL A 84 17.65 27.38 11.27
N GLY A 85 16.88 26.69 10.41
CA GLY A 85 17.36 25.60 9.56
C GLY A 85 17.44 24.24 10.27
N THR A 86 16.89 24.10 11.47
CA THR A 86 16.84 22.84 12.24
C THR A 86 15.70 21.91 11.82
N LYS A 87 14.67 22.47 11.16
CA LYS A 87 13.50 21.73 10.65
C LYS A 87 13.23 22.07 9.19
N GLN A 88 12.50 21.18 8.52
CA GLN A 88 12.04 21.40 7.14
C GLN A 88 10.92 22.44 7.09
N LYS A 89 10.96 23.31 6.09
CA LYS A 89 9.85 24.25 5.81
C LYS A 89 8.58 23.50 5.42
N MET A 90 7.43 23.96 5.91
CA MET A 90 6.13 23.35 5.63
C MET A 90 4.99 24.36 5.61
N LEU A 91 3.84 23.92 5.17
CA LEU A 91 2.56 24.58 5.29
C LEU A 91 1.86 24.12 6.57
N TYR A 92 1.04 24.99 7.15
CA TYR A 92 0.28 24.72 8.36
C TYR A 92 -1.21 24.83 8.08
N SER A 93 -2.00 23.92 8.63
CA SER A 93 -3.44 23.92 8.43
C SER A 93 -4.18 23.63 9.72
N ILE A 94 -5.23 24.39 9.98
CA ILE A 94 -6.23 24.08 11.01
C ILE A 94 -7.52 23.73 10.28
N TYR A 95 -8.04 22.55 10.56
CA TYR A 95 -9.28 22.05 10.00
C TYR A 95 -10.24 21.73 11.14
N GLY A 96 -11.35 22.49 11.24
CA GLY A 96 -12.26 22.36 12.37
C GLY A 96 -13.72 22.56 12.04
N HIS A 97 -14.57 21.73 12.67
CA HIS A 97 -16.02 21.89 12.66
C HIS A 97 -16.51 22.41 14.02
N TYR A 98 -17.32 23.44 13.99
CA TYR A 98 -17.92 24.09 15.18
C TYR A 98 -19.40 24.28 14.96
N ALA A 99 -20.20 24.23 16.04
CA ALA A 99 -21.65 24.40 15.95
C ALA A 99 -22.05 25.79 15.41
N TYR A 100 -21.38 26.84 15.90
CA TYR A 100 -21.59 28.24 15.53
C TYR A 100 -20.40 29.10 15.95
N GLY A 101 -20.44 30.40 15.69
CA GLY A 101 -19.39 31.36 16.08
C GLY A 101 -18.31 31.57 15.03
N GLN A 102 -18.46 31.02 13.82
CA GLN A 102 -17.48 31.12 12.73
C GLN A 102 -17.33 32.59 12.24
N GLU A 103 -18.30 33.42 12.48
CA GLU A 103 -18.26 34.86 12.16
C GLU A 103 -17.24 35.63 12.99
N LYS A 104 -16.75 35.07 14.11
CA LYS A 104 -15.73 35.68 14.96
C LYS A 104 -14.33 35.66 14.36
N LEU A 105 -14.09 34.76 13.39
CA LEU A 105 -12.84 34.71 12.67
C LEU A 105 -12.95 35.56 11.42
N ASP A 106 -12.08 36.55 11.29
CA ASP A 106 -12.01 37.40 10.11
C ASP A 106 -11.62 36.56 8.88
N ILE A 107 -12.11 36.97 7.72
CA ILE A 107 -11.83 36.31 6.44
C ILE A 107 -10.35 36.41 6.11
N GLU A 108 -9.74 37.55 6.41
CA GLU A 108 -8.31 37.79 6.26
C GLU A 108 -7.72 38.10 7.64
N ILE A 109 -6.74 37.24 8.02
CA ILE A 109 -6.04 37.39 9.30
C ILE A 109 -4.75 38.15 9.03
N ASP A 110 -4.67 39.37 9.60
CA ASP A 110 -3.44 40.17 9.57
C ASP A 110 -2.55 39.87 10.79
N ILE A 111 -1.35 40.49 10.81
CA ILE A 111 -0.38 40.36 11.92
C ILE A 111 -0.96 40.86 13.23
N ASN A 112 -1.79 41.92 13.20
CA ASN A 112 -2.37 42.49 14.41
C ASN A 112 -3.41 41.57 15.04
N PHE A 113 -4.25 40.97 14.18
CA PHE A 113 -5.20 39.95 14.61
C PHE A 113 -4.46 38.72 15.19
N LEU A 114 -3.43 38.23 14.50
CA LEU A 114 -2.59 37.11 14.96
C LEU A 114 -2.01 37.38 16.34
N LYS A 115 -1.35 38.55 16.53
CA LYS A 115 -0.73 38.95 17.79
C LYS A 115 -1.78 39.07 18.90
N LYS A 116 -2.89 39.71 18.64
CA LYS A 116 -3.93 39.98 19.63
C LYS A 116 -4.65 38.71 20.09
N HIS A 117 -5.08 37.89 19.17
CA HIS A 117 -5.99 36.79 19.46
C HIS A 117 -5.27 35.46 19.71
N PHE A 118 -4.10 35.22 19.10
CA PHE A 118 -3.45 33.95 19.20
C PHE A 118 -2.11 33.99 19.94
N LEU A 119 -1.37 35.10 19.88
CA LEU A 119 0.02 35.12 20.43
C LEU A 119 0.13 35.86 21.77
N THR A 120 -0.95 36.57 22.22
CA THR A 120 -0.98 37.23 23.53
C THR A 120 -1.70 36.36 24.53
N TYR A 121 -1.11 36.12 25.69
CA TYR A 121 -1.73 35.39 26.79
C TYR A 121 -1.35 35.96 28.15
N THR A 122 -2.18 35.74 29.16
CA THR A 122 -1.95 36.21 30.51
C THR A 122 -1.73 35.04 31.45
N LYS A 123 -0.63 35.08 32.19
CA LYS A 123 -0.32 34.12 33.24
C LYS A 123 0.06 34.90 34.51
N GLU A 124 -0.53 34.53 35.63
CA GLU A 124 -0.26 35.17 36.93
C GLU A 124 -0.38 36.72 36.91
N LYS A 125 -1.38 37.28 36.19
CA LYS A 125 -1.63 38.71 35.95
C LYS A 125 -0.55 39.41 35.11
N VAL A 126 0.41 38.71 34.54
CA VAL A 126 1.40 39.24 33.61
C VAL A 126 1.00 38.87 32.19
N THR A 127 1.09 39.82 31.26
CA THR A 127 0.81 39.60 29.85
C THR A 127 2.09 39.20 29.12
N TYR A 128 2.03 38.14 28.36
CA TYR A 128 3.12 37.60 27.56
C TYR A 128 2.77 37.64 26.07
N HIS A 129 3.80 37.80 25.26
CA HIS A 129 3.68 37.83 23.80
C HIS A 129 4.55 36.74 23.20
N HIS A 130 3.96 35.63 22.82
CA HIS A 130 4.67 34.40 22.35
C HIS A 130 5.66 34.67 21.20
N HIS A 131 5.35 35.58 20.27
CA HIS A 131 6.27 35.95 19.18
C HIS A 131 7.51 36.66 19.68
N GLN A 132 7.43 37.44 20.79
CA GLN A 132 8.59 38.08 21.41
C GLN A 132 9.46 37.03 22.12
N ASP A 133 8.84 36.06 22.81
CA ASP A 133 9.56 34.94 23.44
C ASP A 133 10.36 34.16 22.41
N LEU A 134 9.82 33.98 21.18
CA LEU A 134 10.47 33.33 20.05
C LEU A 134 11.42 34.26 19.27
N GLN A 135 11.52 35.54 19.60
CA GLN A 135 12.31 36.55 18.88
C GLN A 135 11.97 36.62 17.39
N LEU A 136 10.67 36.63 17.06
CA LEU A 136 10.16 36.74 15.69
C LEU A 136 9.82 38.19 15.36
N THR A 137 10.20 38.62 14.16
CA THR A 137 9.87 39.93 13.60
C THR A 137 8.49 39.94 12.94
N ASP A 138 7.99 41.11 12.60
CA ASP A 138 6.73 41.21 11.85
C ASP A 138 6.81 40.61 10.46
N ALA A 139 7.98 40.67 9.80
CA ALA A 139 8.22 40.00 8.53
C ALA A 139 8.16 38.45 8.66
N ASP A 140 8.68 37.90 9.78
CA ASP A 140 8.57 36.47 10.05
C ASP A 140 7.13 36.04 10.29
N LEU A 141 6.34 36.87 10.99
CA LEU A 141 4.91 36.60 11.22
C LEU A 141 4.09 36.68 9.92
N GLU A 142 4.45 37.57 8.99
CA GLU A 142 3.84 37.62 7.66
C GLU A 142 4.18 36.37 6.84
N GLU A 143 5.44 35.92 6.84
CA GLU A 143 5.83 34.65 6.21
C GLU A 143 5.08 33.45 6.82
N PHE A 144 4.89 33.43 8.14
CA PHE A 144 4.11 32.39 8.81
C PHE A 144 2.64 32.42 8.38
N LEU A 145 2.00 33.60 8.35
CA LEU A 145 0.61 33.74 7.90
C LEU A 145 0.41 33.29 6.47
N ASN A 146 1.37 33.56 5.57
CA ASN A 146 1.34 33.08 4.18
C ASN A 146 1.43 31.55 4.07
N ARG A 147 1.84 30.86 5.14
CA ARG A 147 1.91 29.39 5.23
C ARG A 147 0.78 28.76 6.04
N LEU A 148 -0.05 29.59 6.71
CA LEU A 148 -1.11 29.13 7.59
C LEU A 148 -2.47 29.21 6.90
N THR A 149 -3.19 28.09 6.88
CA THR A 149 -4.58 28.03 6.45
C THR A 149 -5.46 27.66 7.63
N ILE A 150 -6.51 28.44 7.89
CA ILE A 150 -7.48 28.17 8.96
C ILE A 150 -8.87 27.96 8.35
N ASN A 151 -9.34 26.73 8.40
CA ASN A 151 -10.70 26.35 8.02
C ASN A 151 -11.50 25.93 9.26
N ILE A 152 -12.31 26.82 9.79
CA ILE A 152 -13.23 26.56 10.90
C ILE A 152 -14.68 26.28 10.44
N ARG A 153 -14.87 26.14 9.12
CA ARG A 153 -16.15 25.80 8.47
C ARG A 153 -16.10 24.41 7.84
N ALA A 154 -15.30 23.51 8.41
CA ALA A 154 -15.23 22.14 7.97
C ALA A 154 -16.60 21.47 8.02
N VAL A 155 -16.81 20.48 7.16
CA VAL A 155 -18.07 19.73 7.10
C VAL A 155 -18.33 18.98 8.42
N ASP A 156 -19.60 18.66 8.68
CA ASP A 156 -19.97 17.88 9.86
C ASP A 156 -19.52 16.41 9.76
N PHE A 157 -19.62 15.71 10.88
CA PHE A 157 -19.19 14.30 11.03
C PHE A 157 -19.80 13.37 9.98
N ASP A 158 -21.12 13.46 9.79
CA ASP A 158 -21.81 12.55 8.86
C ASP A 158 -21.52 12.88 7.39
N THR A 159 -21.30 14.15 7.09
CA THR A 159 -20.91 14.60 5.75
C THR A 159 -19.49 14.17 5.42
N GLN A 160 -18.53 14.29 6.35
CA GLN A 160 -17.16 13.84 6.13
C GLN A 160 -17.09 12.34 5.92
N PHE A 161 -17.81 11.57 6.74
CA PHE A 161 -17.92 10.11 6.54
C PHE A 161 -18.46 9.76 5.15
N ARG A 162 -19.54 10.44 4.70
CA ARG A 162 -20.08 10.21 3.34
C ARG A 162 -19.09 10.54 2.25
N GLU A 163 -18.27 11.59 2.40
CA GLU A 163 -17.19 11.87 1.45
C GLU A 163 -16.17 10.74 1.37
N VAL A 164 -15.75 10.15 2.50
CA VAL A 164 -14.85 8.99 2.51
C VAL A 164 -15.47 7.84 1.71
N ILE A 165 -16.75 7.50 1.97
CA ILE A 165 -17.43 6.41 1.27
C ILE A 165 -17.53 6.68 -0.23
N ASP A 166 -17.85 7.91 -0.64
CA ASP A 166 -17.98 8.24 -2.06
C ASP A 166 -16.62 8.19 -2.79
N VAL A 167 -15.53 8.60 -2.14
CA VAL A 167 -14.18 8.47 -2.71
C VAL A 167 -13.79 7.00 -2.83
N LEU A 168 -14.04 6.15 -1.84
CA LEU A 168 -13.79 4.71 -1.91
C LEU A 168 -14.58 4.04 -3.03
N LYS A 169 -15.86 4.40 -3.20
CA LYS A 169 -16.69 3.90 -4.32
C LYS A 169 -16.08 4.26 -5.66
N SER A 170 -15.58 5.48 -5.80
CA SER A 170 -14.96 5.95 -7.04
C SER A 170 -13.65 5.23 -7.35
N ILE A 171 -12.76 5.10 -6.36
CA ILE A 171 -11.43 4.48 -6.55
C ILE A 171 -11.56 3.01 -6.92
N PHE A 172 -12.41 2.25 -6.22
CA PHE A 172 -12.53 0.80 -6.40
C PHE A 172 -13.68 0.38 -7.32
N ASN A 173 -14.45 1.32 -7.85
CA ASN A 173 -15.64 1.06 -8.67
C ASN A 173 -16.61 0.07 -8.02
N ILE A 174 -17.00 0.33 -6.78
CA ILE A 174 -17.80 -0.55 -5.92
C ILE A 174 -19.10 0.10 -5.46
N LYS A 175 -20.01 -0.72 -4.93
CA LYS A 175 -21.27 -0.27 -4.34
C LYS A 175 -21.08 0.21 -2.91
N SER A 176 -22.06 1.00 -2.43
CA SER A 176 -22.02 1.62 -1.07
C SER A 176 -21.81 0.60 0.05
N PHE A 177 -22.47 -0.56 0.00
CA PHE A 177 -22.30 -1.61 1.02
C PHE A 177 -20.84 -2.06 1.15
N SER A 178 -20.18 -2.38 0.03
CA SER A 178 -18.78 -2.79 0.06
C SER A 178 -17.85 -1.65 0.50
N ALA A 179 -18.13 -0.40 0.07
CA ALA A 179 -17.35 0.75 0.48
C ALA A 179 -17.43 0.98 1.99
N GLU A 180 -18.64 0.92 2.58
CA GLU A 180 -18.89 1.18 3.99
C GLU A 180 -18.46 0.01 4.89
N TYR A 181 -18.87 -1.21 4.57
CA TYR A 181 -18.70 -2.36 5.47
C TYR A 181 -17.42 -3.16 5.24
N PHE A 182 -16.71 -2.94 4.14
CA PHE A 182 -15.44 -3.61 3.88
C PHE A 182 -14.27 -2.62 3.78
N TYR A 183 -14.25 -1.76 2.77
CA TYR A 183 -13.09 -0.89 2.52
C TYR A 183 -12.88 0.17 3.60
N TYR A 184 -13.95 0.77 4.12
CA TYR A 184 -13.85 1.75 5.21
C TYR A 184 -13.36 1.08 6.51
N ASN A 185 -13.87 -0.10 6.87
CA ASN A 185 -13.39 -0.82 8.05
C ASN A 185 -11.93 -1.26 7.90
N ASN A 186 -11.49 -1.69 6.71
CA ASN A 186 -10.08 -1.96 6.44
C ASN A 186 -9.24 -0.68 6.56
N SER A 187 -9.76 0.47 6.08
CA SER A 187 -9.10 1.76 6.24
C SER A 187 -8.90 2.13 7.70
N LEU A 188 -9.94 1.98 8.53
CA LEU A 188 -9.84 2.21 9.98
C LEU A 188 -8.83 1.28 10.65
N ALA A 189 -8.75 0.01 10.22
CA ALA A 189 -7.76 -0.93 10.74
C ALA A 189 -6.33 -0.46 10.43
N VAL A 190 -6.06 0.00 9.22
CA VAL A 190 -4.75 0.56 8.84
C VAL A 190 -4.42 1.82 9.64
N ILE A 191 -5.36 2.77 9.77
CA ILE A 191 -5.14 3.98 10.57
C ILE A 191 -4.86 3.63 12.03
N ARG A 192 -5.61 2.69 12.61
CA ARG A 192 -5.37 2.20 13.97
C ARG A 192 -3.96 1.65 14.14
N GLU A 193 -3.49 0.81 13.22
CA GLU A 193 -2.13 0.25 13.26
C GLU A 193 -1.10 1.37 13.28
N LEU A 194 -1.19 2.33 12.37
CA LEU A 194 -0.26 3.46 12.28
C LEU A 194 -0.30 4.37 13.53
N SER A 195 -1.50 4.64 14.05
CA SER A 195 -1.67 5.55 15.21
C SER A 195 -1.06 5.02 16.51
N ILE A 196 -0.89 3.70 16.66
CA ILE A 196 -0.32 3.09 17.86
C ILE A 196 1.18 2.76 17.73
N GLU A 197 1.78 3.03 16.57
CA GLU A 197 3.23 2.83 16.37
C GLU A 197 4.05 3.71 17.29
N ALA A 198 5.00 3.14 18.01
CA ALA A 198 5.84 3.86 18.96
C ALA A 198 6.85 4.78 18.25
N THR A 199 7.35 4.35 17.08
CA THR A 199 8.36 5.07 16.31
C THR A 199 7.70 5.96 15.27
N GLN A 200 7.97 7.25 15.30
CA GLN A 200 7.40 8.25 14.38
C GLN A 200 7.58 7.87 12.90
N THR A 201 8.74 7.38 12.50
CA THR A 201 9.01 6.98 11.11
C THR A 201 8.11 5.86 10.61
N ASN A 202 7.53 5.05 11.50
CA ASN A 202 6.63 3.96 11.16
C ASN A 202 5.16 4.39 11.06
N ARG A 203 4.85 5.65 11.38
CA ARG A 203 3.49 6.22 11.29
C ARG A 203 3.17 6.80 9.93
N SER A 204 4.00 6.53 8.92
CA SER A 204 3.84 7.00 7.55
C SER A 204 3.34 5.91 6.62
N ILE A 205 2.47 6.28 5.68
CA ILE A 205 2.01 5.37 4.64
C ILE A 205 1.84 6.11 3.31
N THR A 206 2.30 5.49 2.21
CA THR A 206 2.02 6.00 0.87
C THR A 206 0.57 5.69 0.46
N LYS A 207 0.02 6.48 -0.48
CA LYS A 207 -1.29 6.16 -1.07
C LYS A 207 -1.31 4.76 -1.68
N GLY A 208 -0.23 4.38 -2.38
CA GLY A 208 -0.13 3.06 -3.02
C GLY A 208 -0.20 1.92 -2.03
N ASP A 209 0.55 2.00 -0.93
CA ASP A 209 0.55 0.96 0.10
C ASP A 209 -0.76 0.93 0.90
N PHE A 210 -1.35 2.10 1.15
CA PHE A 210 -2.67 2.18 1.77
C PHE A 210 -3.73 1.46 0.93
N LEU A 211 -3.81 1.76 -0.39
CA LEU A 211 -4.76 1.11 -1.30
C LEU A 211 -4.54 -0.39 -1.39
N LYS A 212 -3.29 -0.87 -1.39
CA LYS A 212 -2.97 -2.30 -1.34
C LYS A 212 -3.45 -2.94 -0.04
N LYS A 213 -3.18 -2.33 1.11
CA LYS A 213 -3.58 -2.86 2.42
C LYS A 213 -5.09 -2.97 2.59
N ILE A 214 -5.87 -2.01 2.09
CA ILE A 214 -7.33 -2.02 2.21
C ILE A 214 -8.03 -2.90 1.17
N ASN A 215 -7.37 -3.22 0.04
CA ASN A 215 -7.96 -4.02 -1.04
C ASN A 215 -7.64 -5.50 -0.91
N THR A 216 -8.20 -6.14 0.10
CA THR A 216 -8.09 -7.59 0.36
C THR A 216 -9.32 -8.38 -0.10
N SER A 217 -10.12 -7.82 -1.00
CA SER A 217 -11.40 -8.39 -1.43
C SER A 217 -11.27 -9.76 -2.09
N SER A 218 -10.19 -10.01 -2.83
CA SER A 218 -9.92 -11.30 -3.46
C SER A 218 -9.64 -12.40 -2.43
N ILE A 219 -8.91 -12.07 -1.36
CA ILE A 219 -8.61 -12.99 -0.25
C ILE A 219 -9.93 -13.39 0.43
N LEU A 220 -10.72 -12.40 0.83
CA LEU A 220 -12.01 -12.64 1.49
C LEU A 220 -12.97 -13.46 0.61
N PHE A 221 -13.02 -13.16 -0.70
CA PHE A 221 -13.84 -13.91 -1.64
C PHE A 221 -13.40 -15.38 -1.70
N ASN A 222 -12.11 -15.65 -1.79
CA ASN A 222 -11.58 -17.01 -1.86
C ASN A 222 -11.88 -17.79 -0.58
N GLU A 223 -11.67 -17.18 0.60
CA GLU A 223 -12.00 -17.79 1.88
C GLU A 223 -13.49 -18.14 1.96
N TRP A 224 -14.39 -17.22 1.64
CA TRP A 224 -15.82 -17.46 1.66
C TRP A 224 -16.27 -18.48 0.60
N PHE A 225 -15.64 -18.48 -0.57
CA PHE A 225 -15.94 -19.48 -1.59
C PHE A 225 -15.58 -20.88 -1.10
N VAL A 226 -14.41 -21.04 -0.50
CA VAL A 226 -13.96 -22.31 0.09
C VAL A 226 -14.89 -22.73 1.24
N GLU A 227 -15.24 -21.81 2.13
CA GLU A 227 -16.17 -22.08 3.24
C GLU A 227 -17.55 -22.55 2.74
N LYS A 228 -18.12 -21.88 1.74
CA LYS A 228 -19.50 -22.13 1.28
C LYS A 228 -19.61 -23.27 0.25
N LYS A 229 -18.60 -23.49 -0.59
CA LYS A 229 -18.62 -24.43 -1.73
C LYS A 229 -17.66 -25.60 -1.57
N GLY A 230 -16.70 -25.49 -0.67
CA GLY A 230 -15.64 -26.46 -0.44
C GLY A 230 -14.45 -26.32 -1.39
N LYS A 231 -13.27 -26.63 -0.87
CA LYS A 231 -11.96 -26.48 -1.52
C LYS A 231 -11.89 -27.21 -2.87
N LYS A 232 -12.43 -28.43 -2.94
CA LYS A 232 -12.46 -29.23 -4.20
C LYS A 232 -13.25 -28.52 -5.31
N THR A 233 -14.38 -27.94 -5.00
CA THR A 233 -15.22 -27.20 -5.96
C THR A 233 -14.51 -25.94 -6.46
N HIS A 234 -13.85 -25.22 -5.54
CA HIS A 234 -13.07 -24.04 -5.87
C HIS A 234 -11.91 -24.37 -6.82
N PHE A 235 -11.13 -25.39 -6.51
CA PHE A 235 -10.00 -25.82 -7.36
C PHE A 235 -10.46 -26.33 -8.72
N SER A 236 -11.59 -27.02 -8.77
CA SER A 236 -12.18 -27.46 -10.06
C SER A 236 -12.62 -26.26 -10.91
N ALA A 237 -13.17 -25.22 -10.31
CA ALA A 237 -13.53 -23.99 -11.02
C ALA A 237 -12.27 -23.27 -11.57
N LEU A 238 -11.22 -23.10 -10.75
CA LEU A 238 -9.95 -22.51 -11.19
C LEU A 238 -9.28 -23.33 -12.31
N ARG A 239 -9.31 -24.66 -12.19
CA ARG A 239 -8.77 -25.54 -13.24
C ARG A 239 -9.52 -25.34 -14.55
N ASN A 240 -10.85 -25.32 -14.52
CA ASN A 240 -11.65 -25.16 -15.72
C ASN A 240 -11.48 -23.80 -16.37
N GLU A 241 -11.30 -22.75 -15.56
CA GLU A 241 -11.14 -21.38 -16.06
C GLU A 241 -9.75 -21.12 -16.66
N TYR A 242 -8.69 -21.56 -15.99
CA TYR A 242 -7.33 -21.14 -16.35
C TYR A 242 -6.44 -22.27 -16.93
N PHE A 243 -6.74 -23.54 -16.66
CA PHE A 243 -5.86 -24.68 -16.97
C PHE A 243 -6.52 -25.73 -17.88
N SER A 244 -7.73 -25.50 -18.37
CA SER A 244 -8.42 -26.37 -19.32
C SER A 244 -8.00 -26.15 -20.76
N GLU A 245 -7.38 -25.01 -21.08
CA GLU A 245 -6.94 -24.70 -22.44
C GLU A 245 -5.83 -25.63 -22.94
N VAL A 246 -5.79 -25.80 -24.25
CA VAL A 246 -4.77 -26.60 -24.91
C VAL A 246 -3.37 -26.02 -24.65
N ASN A 247 -2.46 -26.83 -24.13
CA ASN A 247 -1.07 -26.44 -23.88
C ASN A 247 -0.29 -26.43 -25.19
N ILE A 248 -0.27 -25.28 -25.89
CA ILE A 248 0.38 -25.07 -27.18
C ILE A 248 1.32 -23.85 -27.16
N SER A 249 2.31 -23.86 -28.07
CA SER A 249 3.07 -22.66 -28.46
C SER A 249 2.15 -21.74 -29.33
N PRO A 250 2.30 -20.39 -29.30
CA PRO A 250 3.48 -19.65 -28.83
C PRO A 250 3.42 -19.11 -27.39
N PHE A 251 2.51 -19.58 -26.55
CA PHE A 251 2.39 -19.07 -25.20
C PHE A 251 3.60 -19.40 -24.35
N GLU A 252 4.28 -18.36 -23.84
CA GLU A 252 5.31 -18.52 -22.79
C GLU A 252 4.62 -18.42 -21.42
N ARG A 253 4.84 -19.42 -20.56
CA ARG A 253 4.16 -19.56 -19.28
C ARG A 253 5.12 -19.43 -18.13
N PHE A 254 4.75 -18.55 -17.19
CA PHE A 254 5.49 -18.27 -15.98
C PHE A 254 4.67 -18.75 -14.78
N PHE A 255 5.27 -19.60 -13.97
CA PHE A 255 4.70 -20.07 -12.71
C PHE A 255 5.46 -19.41 -11.56
N LEU A 256 4.81 -18.52 -10.84
CA LEU A 256 5.36 -17.84 -9.67
C LEU A 256 4.73 -18.47 -8.44
N VAL A 257 5.53 -19.07 -7.57
CA VAL A 257 5.04 -19.86 -6.44
C VAL A 257 5.58 -19.27 -5.14
N GLU A 258 4.69 -18.88 -4.23
CA GLU A 258 5.07 -18.50 -2.87
C GLU A 258 5.08 -19.72 -1.95
N LEU A 259 6.12 -19.78 -1.11
CA LEU A 259 6.28 -20.83 -0.10
C LEU A 259 6.18 -20.23 1.30
N ASP A 260 5.50 -20.94 2.19
CA ASP A 260 5.65 -20.73 3.60
C ASP A 260 6.95 -21.41 4.08
N THR A 261 7.91 -20.60 4.53
CA THR A 261 9.21 -21.07 5.01
C THR A 261 9.09 -21.99 6.24
N ALA A 262 8.02 -21.85 7.03
CA ALA A 262 7.81 -22.66 8.23
C ALA A 262 7.35 -24.08 7.91
N SER A 263 6.62 -24.26 6.81
CA SER A 263 6.08 -25.57 6.36
C SER A 263 6.79 -26.13 5.14
N TYR A 264 7.87 -25.49 4.68
CA TYR A 264 8.59 -25.88 3.47
C TYR A 264 9.23 -27.28 3.55
N VAL A 265 8.96 -28.09 2.54
CA VAL A 265 9.60 -29.42 2.35
C VAL A 265 10.15 -29.52 0.93
N ARG A 266 11.49 -29.64 0.78
CA ARG A 266 12.17 -29.72 -0.53
C ARG A 266 11.58 -30.77 -1.46
N TYR A 267 11.24 -31.93 -0.96
CA TYR A 267 10.65 -33.01 -1.75
C TYR A 267 9.31 -32.61 -2.39
N GLU A 268 8.47 -31.87 -1.67
CA GLU A 268 7.17 -31.41 -2.19
C GLU A 268 7.35 -30.40 -3.30
N LEU A 269 8.26 -29.44 -3.12
CA LEU A 269 8.58 -28.47 -4.15
C LEU A 269 9.16 -29.16 -5.39
N LYS A 270 10.13 -30.04 -5.20
CA LYS A 270 10.71 -30.84 -6.31
C LYS A 270 9.63 -31.58 -7.10
N HIS A 271 8.72 -32.24 -6.40
CA HIS A 271 7.62 -32.97 -7.04
C HIS A 271 6.67 -32.02 -7.79
N LEU A 272 6.41 -30.84 -7.25
CA LEU A 272 5.61 -29.81 -7.94
C LEU A 272 6.30 -29.35 -9.24
N LEU A 273 7.63 -29.14 -9.22
CA LEU A 273 8.39 -28.74 -10.40
C LEU A 273 8.30 -29.81 -11.51
N PHE A 274 8.39 -31.10 -11.15
CA PHE A 274 8.18 -32.20 -12.10
C PHE A 274 6.75 -32.15 -12.70
N GLU A 275 5.73 -31.96 -11.88
CA GLU A 275 4.33 -31.88 -12.35
C GLU A 275 4.11 -30.70 -13.30
N ILE A 276 4.60 -29.51 -12.96
CA ILE A 276 4.52 -28.33 -13.81
C ILE A 276 5.23 -28.59 -15.15
N SER A 277 6.46 -29.08 -15.10
CA SER A 277 7.20 -29.39 -16.31
C SER A 277 6.48 -30.46 -17.17
N ARG A 278 6.02 -31.53 -16.56
CA ARG A 278 5.30 -32.61 -17.26
C ARG A 278 4.03 -32.12 -17.97
N LYS A 279 3.26 -31.28 -17.32
CA LYS A 279 1.99 -30.78 -17.86
C LYS A 279 2.17 -29.62 -18.84
N TRP A 280 3.19 -28.78 -18.62
CA TRP A 280 3.32 -27.48 -19.29
C TRP A 280 4.55 -27.38 -20.19
N SER A 281 5.15 -28.51 -20.59
CA SER A 281 6.19 -28.58 -21.64
C SER A 281 5.79 -29.49 -22.77
N LYS A 282 6.36 -29.28 -23.96
CA LYS A 282 6.31 -30.20 -25.11
C LYS A 282 7.65 -30.23 -25.78
N LEU A 283 8.39 -31.32 -25.59
CA LEU A 283 9.77 -31.55 -26.09
C LEU A 283 9.84 -32.65 -27.13
N SER A 284 8.70 -33.15 -27.62
CA SER A 284 8.66 -34.23 -28.64
C SER A 284 9.32 -33.80 -29.94
N LYS A 285 10.00 -34.71 -30.61
CA LYS A 285 10.53 -34.50 -31.98
C LYS A 285 9.46 -34.08 -32.98
N ARG A 286 8.20 -34.44 -32.73
CA ARG A 286 7.04 -34.12 -33.60
C ARG A 286 6.45 -32.74 -33.32
N GLU A 287 6.84 -32.08 -32.23
CA GLU A 287 6.36 -30.76 -31.91
C GLU A 287 7.09 -29.71 -32.73
N PRO A 288 6.40 -28.97 -33.62
CA PRO A 288 7.07 -28.02 -34.51
C PRO A 288 7.64 -26.82 -33.74
N SER A 289 7.10 -26.52 -32.57
CA SER A 289 7.53 -25.41 -31.71
C SER A 289 7.67 -25.88 -30.25
N PRO A 290 8.72 -26.67 -29.92
CA PRO A 290 8.94 -27.13 -28.55
C PRO A 290 9.08 -25.99 -27.55
N PHE A 291 8.60 -26.19 -26.33
CA PHE A 291 8.65 -25.21 -25.26
C PHE A 291 8.66 -25.85 -23.88
N CYS A 292 9.09 -25.10 -22.87
CA CYS A 292 8.99 -25.46 -21.46
C CYS A 292 8.67 -24.21 -20.61
N PRO A 293 8.12 -24.38 -19.40
CA PRO A 293 7.71 -23.25 -18.56
C PRO A 293 8.90 -22.57 -17.88
N TYR A 294 8.66 -21.32 -17.48
CA TYR A 294 9.49 -20.57 -16.54
C TYR A 294 8.92 -20.73 -15.14
N ILE A 295 9.80 -20.77 -14.15
CA ILE A 295 9.41 -20.85 -12.75
C ILE A 295 10.21 -19.87 -11.90
N TYR A 296 9.54 -19.26 -10.95
CA TYR A 296 10.11 -18.48 -9.87
C TYR A 296 9.50 -18.94 -8.55
N VAL A 297 10.32 -19.07 -7.52
CA VAL A 297 9.88 -19.51 -6.19
C VAL A 297 10.22 -18.43 -5.17
N GLN A 298 9.18 -17.83 -4.57
CA GLN A 298 9.28 -16.82 -3.52
C GLN A 298 9.39 -17.50 -2.16
N GLY A 299 10.25 -16.99 -1.27
CA GLY A 299 10.37 -17.46 0.10
C GLY A 299 11.37 -18.62 0.30
N VAL A 300 12.14 -18.98 -0.73
CA VAL A 300 13.23 -19.97 -0.62
C VAL A 300 14.58 -19.27 -0.50
N PRO A 301 15.40 -19.56 0.50
CA PRO A 301 16.78 -19.06 0.56
C PRO A 301 17.60 -19.50 -0.67
N ASP A 302 18.53 -18.65 -1.12
CA ASP A 302 19.38 -18.94 -2.30
C ASP A 302 20.16 -20.25 -2.16
N SER A 303 20.66 -20.55 -0.97
CA SER A 303 21.37 -21.81 -0.69
C SER A 303 20.48 -23.03 -0.88
N GLU A 304 19.22 -22.94 -0.52
CA GLU A 304 18.23 -24.00 -0.66
C GLU A 304 17.81 -24.17 -2.13
N LEU A 305 17.59 -23.04 -2.84
CA LEU A 305 17.31 -23.08 -4.27
C LEU A 305 18.48 -23.71 -5.06
N LEU A 306 19.71 -23.40 -4.68
CA LEU A 306 20.90 -24.04 -5.28
C LEU A 306 20.95 -25.53 -5.00
N ALA A 307 20.68 -25.96 -3.77
CA ALA A 307 20.64 -27.38 -3.40
C ALA A 307 19.55 -28.13 -4.19
N LEU A 308 18.37 -27.53 -4.35
CA LEU A 308 17.27 -28.07 -5.16
C LEU A 308 17.69 -28.24 -6.64
N LYS A 309 18.34 -27.24 -7.24
CA LYS A 309 18.84 -27.31 -8.62
C LYS A 309 19.87 -28.40 -8.79
N ASN A 310 20.78 -28.55 -7.84
CA ASN A 310 21.79 -29.63 -7.87
C ASN A 310 21.13 -31.01 -7.81
N GLU A 311 20.14 -31.19 -6.93
CA GLU A 311 19.40 -32.45 -6.82
C GLU A 311 18.66 -32.80 -8.13
N LEU A 312 17.95 -31.82 -8.73
CA LEU A 312 17.29 -31.97 -10.02
C LEU A 312 18.28 -32.36 -11.12
N SER A 313 19.46 -31.73 -11.16
CA SER A 313 20.50 -32.01 -12.14
C SER A 313 21.09 -33.42 -11.99
N ILE A 314 21.35 -33.90 -10.76
CA ILE A 314 21.82 -35.24 -10.45
C ILE A 314 20.80 -36.29 -10.91
N GLU A 315 19.51 -36.01 -10.76
CA GLU A 315 18.43 -36.89 -11.23
C GLU A 315 18.21 -36.83 -12.76
N GLY A 316 19.03 -36.06 -13.49
CA GLY A 316 18.94 -35.95 -14.95
C GLY A 316 17.85 -34.98 -15.43
N PHE A 317 17.24 -34.19 -14.55
CA PHE A 317 16.27 -33.19 -14.92
C PHE A 317 16.96 -31.90 -15.38
N LYS A 318 16.87 -31.60 -16.66
CA LYS A 318 17.65 -30.53 -17.26
C LYS A 318 16.96 -29.18 -17.08
N ILE A 319 17.61 -28.31 -16.34
CA ILE A 319 17.19 -26.93 -16.07
C ILE A 319 18.20 -25.95 -16.63
N ILE A 320 17.76 -24.71 -16.88
CA ILE A 320 18.60 -23.53 -17.09
C ILE A 320 18.08 -22.38 -16.21
N ASP A 321 18.96 -21.47 -15.84
CA ASP A 321 18.63 -20.37 -14.94
C ASP A 321 19.15 -19.00 -15.39
N GLY A 322 19.65 -18.94 -16.64
CA GLY A 322 20.12 -17.69 -17.24
C GLY A 322 21.53 -17.29 -16.86
N HIS A 323 22.28 -18.16 -16.17
CA HIS A 323 23.71 -17.96 -15.89
C HIS A 323 24.54 -18.88 -16.76
N ASP A 324 25.42 -18.34 -17.62
CA ASP A 324 26.19 -19.10 -18.60
C ASP A 324 27.31 -19.91 -17.95
N PHE A 325 27.85 -19.44 -16.81
CA PHE A 325 28.86 -20.10 -15.99
C PHE A 325 28.79 -19.63 -14.53
N HIS A 326 29.51 -20.28 -13.64
CA HIS A 326 29.53 -19.92 -12.22
C HIS A 326 30.08 -18.51 -12.01
N GLY A 327 29.26 -17.63 -11.39
CA GLY A 327 29.58 -16.23 -11.17
C GLY A 327 29.23 -15.28 -12.32
N ALA A 328 28.66 -15.80 -13.43
CA ALA A 328 28.14 -14.95 -14.49
C ALA A 328 26.91 -14.16 -14.02
N GLU A 329 26.72 -12.96 -14.55
CA GLU A 329 25.48 -12.20 -14.38
C GLU A 329 24.33 -12.90 -15.13
N PHE A 330 23.10 -12.55 -14.72
CA PHE A 330 21.89 -13.05 -15.38
C PHE A 330 21.79 -12.54 -16.82
N ASN A 331 21.59 -13.46 -17.74
CA ASN A 331 21.47 -13.20 -19.16
C ASN A 331 20.09 -13.63 -19.69
N CYS A 332 19.27 -12.66 -20.10
CA CYS A 332 17.94 -12.92 -20.67
C CYS A 332 17.99 -13.80 -21.93
N GLN A 333 19.02 -13.69 -22.76
CA GLN A 333 19.14 -14.52 -23.98
C GLN A 333 19.38 -15.98 -23.60
N SER A 334 20.18 -16.25 -22.57
CA SER A 334 20.47 -17.60 -22.09
C SER A 334 19.24 -18.28 -21.49
N ILE A 335 18.44 -17.57 -20.68
CA ILE A 335 17.21 -18.15 -20.11
C ILE A 335 16.12 -18.32 -21.19
N MET A 336 16.13 -17.49 -22.24
CA MET A 336 15.17 -17.56 -23.34
C MET A 336 15.55 -18.63 -24.39
N LEU A 337 16.66 -19.31 -24.24
CA LEU A 337 17.06 -20.38 -25.13
C LEU A 337 15.89 -21.31 -25.39
N LYS A 338 15.62 -21.60 -26.68
CA LYS A 338 14.50 -22.46 -27.08
C LYS A 338 14.72 -23.87 -26.58
N ALA A 339 13.75 -24.36 -25.81
CA ALA A 339 13.73 -25.77 -25.43
C ALA A 339 13.51 -26.66 -26.69
N THR A 340 14.26 -27.75 -26.83
CA THR A 340 14.14 -28.68 -27.96
C THR A 340 14.26 -30.10 -27.45
N HIS A 341 13.87 -31.08 -28.26
CA HIS A 341 14.15 -32.50 -27.97
C HIS A 341 15.64 -32.77 -27.79
N GLY A 342 16.49 -32.10 -28.59
CA GLY A 342 17.95 -32.35 -28.59
C GLY A 342 18.65 -31.77 -27.34
N ASN A 343 18.26 -30.55 -26.90
CA ASN A 343 18.84 -29.96 -25.70
C ASN A 343 18.17 -30.41 -24.40
N GLY A 344 16.95 -30.94 -24.46
CA GLY A 344 16.24 -31.53 -23.34
C GLY A 344 15.90 -30.59 -22.18
N ILE A 345 15.88 -29.27 -22.39
CA ILE A 345 15.59 -28.30 -21.34
C ILE A 345 14.11 -28.43 -20.90
N GLN A 346 13.90 -28.85 -19.66
CA GLN A 346 12.58 -29.19 -19.12
C GLN A 346 11.98 -28.07 -18.32
N LEU A 347 12.80 -27.16 -17.75
CA LEU A 347 12.38 -26.09 -16.90
C LEU A 347 13.37 -24.93 -16.95
N LYS A 348 12.87 -23.70 -16.87
CA LYS A 348 13.63 -22.46 -16.81
C LYS A 348 13.41 -21.81 -15.45
N VAL A 349 14.44 -21.73 -14.62
CA VAL A 349 14.36 -21.26 -13.24
C VAL A 349 14.84 -19.83 -13.17
N LEU A 350 13.98 -18.93 -12.69
CA LEU A 350 14.29 -17.51 -12.46
C LEU A 350 14.61 -17.32 -10.98
N ASN A 351 15.75 -16.73 -10.66
CA ASN A 351 16.27 -16.67 -9.29
C ASN A 351 15.70 -15.47 -8.51
N THR A 352 15.31 -14.39 -9.20
CA THR A 352 14.81 -13.17 -8.59
C THR A 352 13.58 -12.63 -9.33
N LEU A 353 12.77 -11.82 -8.65
CA LEU A 353 11.64 -11.10 -9.30
C LEU A 353 12.13 -10.15 -10.40
N GLN A 354 13.32 -9.56 -10.25
CA GLN A 354 13.89 -8.72 -11.29
C GLN A 354 14.20 -9.51 -12.55
N ASN A 355 14.68 -10.76 -12.40
CA ASN A 355 14.91 -11.67 -13.54
C ASN A 355 13.59 -12.05 -14.22
N VAL A 356 12.49 -12.20 -13.45
CA VAL A 356 11.14 -12.40 -13.99
C VAL A 356 10.72 -11.22 -14.86
N ILE A 357 10.82 -9.99 -14.35
CA ILE A 357 10.47 -8.77 -15.07
C ILE A 357 11.29 -8.64 -16.35
N ASN A 358 12.62 -8.73 -16.24
CA ASN A 358 13.53 -8.58 -17.37
C ASN A 358 13.24 -9.62 -18.48
N THR A 359 12.93 -10.86 -18.10
CA THR A 359 12.60 -11.91 -19.05
C THR A 359 11.26 -11.67 -19.72
N ILE A 360 10.22 -11.32 -18.97
CA ILE A 360 8.91 -11.01 -19.51
C ILE A 360 8.97 -9.80 -20.47
N ASP A 361 9.73 -8.77 -20.15
CA ASP A 361 9.87 -7.57 -20.98
C ASP A 361 10.63 -7.85 -22.28
N THR A 362 11.55 -8.78 -22.27
CA THR A 362 12.35 -9.16 -23.46
C THR A 362 11.60 -10.09 -24.41
N ILE A 363 10.67 -10.91 -23.91
CA ILE A 363 9.89 -11.84 -24.74
C ILE A 363 8.87 -11.08 -25.58
N THR A 364 8.84 -11.37 -26.89
CA THR A 364 7.85 -10.78 -27.83
C THR A 364 6.59 -11.63 -28.03
N LYS A 365 6.61 -12.88 -27.59
CA LYS A 365 5.47 -13.80 -27.66
C LYS A 365 4.41 -13.50 -26.61
N THR A 366 3.20 -14.05 -26.79
CA THR A 366 2.16 -14.00 -25.77
C THR A 366 2.61 -14.68 -24.48
N ARG A 367 2.43 -14.02 -23.35
CA ARG A 367 2.91 -14.44 -22.03
C ARG A 367 1.73 -14.62 -21.09
N ARG A 368 1.80 -15.68 -20.28
CA ARG A 368 0.86 -15.95 -19.20
C ARG A 368 1.62 -16.13 -17.91
N ILE A 369 1.21 -15.40 -16.87
CA ILE A 369 1.76 -15.52 -15.53
C ILE A 369 0.69 -16.17 -14.66
N TYR A 370 1.04 -17.28 -14.02
CA TYR A 370 0.26 -17.95 -13.00
C TYR A 370 0.97 -17.76 -11.67
N GLN A 371 0.45 -16.87 -10.84
CA GLN A 371 1.00 -16.59 -9.52
C GLN A 371 0.18 -17.31 -8.47
N PHE A 372 0.84 -18.20 -7.72
CA PHE A 372 0.27 -18.89 -6.56
C PHE A 372 0.82 -18.24 -5.30
N HIS A 373 -0.04 -17.65 -4.48
CA HIS A 373 0.34 -16.88 -3.30
C HIS A 373 -0.44 -17.33 -2.06
N ILE A 374 0.18 -17.24 -0.88
CA ILE A 374 -0.42 -17.63 0.40
C ILE A 374 -1.12 -16.43 1.01
N GLY A 375 -0.41 -15.32 1.14
CA GLY A 375 -0.92 -14.04 1.62
C GLY A 375 -1.40 -13.12 0.49
N PRO A 376 -1.20 -11.81 0.62
CA PRO A 376 -1.41 -10.88 -0.49
C PRO A 376 -0.50 -11.20 -1.69
N SER A 377 -0.95 -10.85 -2.90
CA SER A 377 -0.14 -11.01 -4.11
C SER A 377 1.23 -10.33 -3.96
N PHE A 378 2.30 -11.08 -4.19
CA PHE A 378 3.68 -10.60 -4.03
C PHE A 378 4.29 -10.02 -5.30
N PHE A 379 3.59 -10.16 -6.44
CA PHE A 379 4.05 -9.69 -7.75
C PHE A 379 2.88 -9.07 -8.52
N GLU A 380 3.14 -7.89 -9.12
CA GLU A 380 2.20 -7.17 -9.95
C GLU A 380 2.81 -6.93 -11.33
N TYR A 381 2.08 -7.26 -12.38
CA TYR A 381 2.50 -7.00 -13.75
C TYR A 381 1.28 -6.68 -14.61
N ASP A 382 1.21 -5.44 -15.06
CA ASP A 382 0.04 -4.90 -15.77
C ASP A 382 0.46 -4.30 -17.13
N LYS A 383 0.79 -5.21 -18.08
CA LYS A 383 1.00 -4.81 -19.48
C LYS A 383 -0.01 -5.53 -20.39
N PRO A 384 -0.60 -4.87 -21.37
CA PRO A 384 -1.72 -5.40 -22.19
C PRO A 384 -1.45 -6.75 -22.89
N ALA A 385 -0.19 -7.07 -23.17
CA ALA A 385 0.20 -8.32 -23.84
C ALA A 385 0.43 -9.50 -22.90
N VAL A 386 0.14 -9.36 -21.60
CA VAL A 386 0.41 -10.37 -20.57
C VAL A 386 -0.85 -10.64 -19.77
N GLN A 387 -1.28 -11.89 -19.74
CA GLN A 387 -2.34 -12.33 -18.84
C GLN A 387 -1.70 -12.72 -17.50
N HIS A 388 -2.02 -12.00 -16.44
CA HIS A 388 -1.58 -12.30 -15.07
C HIS A 388 -2.74 -12.85 -14.25
N VAL A 389 -2.66 -14.14 -13.89
CA VAL A 389 -3.65 -14.87 -13.09
C VAL A 389 -3.07 -15.05 -11.69
N LYS A 390 -3.78 -14.53 -10.68
CA LYS A 390 -3.41 -14.61 -9.27
C LYS A 390 -4.30 -15.60 -8.57
N ILE A 391 -3.72 -16.61 -7.95
CA ILE A 391 -4.42 -17.72 -7.31
C ILE A 391 -3.93 -17.87 -5.88
N GLN A 392 -4.82 -17.67 -4.94
CA GLN A 392 -4.52 -17.90 -3.54
C GLN A 392 -4.55 -19.39 -3.22
N ILE A 393 -3.54 -19.84 -2.49
CA ILE A 393 -3.38 -21.21 -2.00
C ILE A 393 -3.10 -21.22 -0.51
N GLU A 394 -3.31 -22.33 0.16
CA GLU A 394 -2.93 -22.53 1.55
C GLU A 394 -1.62 -23.32 1.66
N GLN A 395 -1.36 -24.23 0.71
CA GLN A 395 -0.20 -25.12 0.69
C GLN A 395 0.18 -25.54 -0.74
N LEU A 396 1.42 -26.01 -0.94
CA LEU A 396 1.93 -26.41 -2.25
C LEU A 396 1.10 -27.49 -2.94
N SER A 397 0.53 -28.41 -2.19
CA SER A 397 -0.30 -29.50 -2.74
C SER A 397 -1.57 -28.99 -3.44
N ASP A 398 -2.03 -27.77 -3.10
CA ASP A 398 -3.19 -27.15 -3.74
C ASP A 398 -2.92 -26.87 -5.22
N ILE A 399 -1.70 -26.43 -5.56
CA ILE A 399 -1.29 -26.17 -6.95
C ILE A 399 -1.50 -27.41 -7.81
N LYS A 400 -1.08 -28.59 -7.33
CA LYS A 400 -1.25 -29.86 -8.07
C LYS A 400 -2.72 -30.17 -8.36
N SER A 401 -3.60 -29.72 -7.47
CA SER A 401 -5.05 -29.92 -7.61
C SER A 401 -5.69 -28.89 -8.56
N ILE A 402 -5.04 -27.76 -8.79
CA ILE A 402 -5.52 -26.67 -9.65
C ILE A 402 -5.02 -26.82 -11.09
N ILE A 403 -3.72 -27.10 -11.32
CA ILE A 403 -3.10 -27.20 -12.64
C ILE A 403 -3.44 -28.45 -13.43
#